data_64ba729e2f6e371e81560f9b2320b5f9
#
_entry.id   64ba729e2f6e371e81560f9b2320b5f9
#
_cell.length_a   1.000
_cell.length_b   1.000
_cell.length_c   1.000
_cell.angle_alpha   90.00
_cell.angle_beta   90.00
_cell.angle_gamma   90.00
#
_symmetry.space_group_name_H-M   'P 1'
#
loop_
_entity.id
_entity.type
_entity.pdbx_description
1 polymer ?
#
loop_
_entity_poly.entity_id
_entity_poly.type
_entity_poly.pdbx_seq_one_letter_code
_entity_poly.pdbx_strand_id
1 'polypeptide(L)'
;MNHLITRRAALKSLLKICGGLALSGFSGRPRDGPRSVWAETKRSGFIVEGLGQGEGYSIEELTRRVFEAAGGITQFVSKGDVVVVKPNISWARRPELAATTNPKVLEAVIGLCQEAGARRVRIADNTINDPRRCFALSGVGMLAKKTGAELIYPRSSLMREMKLGGNRLDVWPVFVPLVEADKLINLPVAKHHGLSTVTLGMKNWIGAVGGRRNALHQDIHQTIVDLAQFFSPTLTLIDATRIMITNGPSGGRLSDVATRNTVLLSNDQVAADAKASLLFGLSPEQVGHILLGQNRGLGTYDLQQLDQKRVIL
;
A
#
# COMPACT_ATOMS: atom_id res chain seq x y z
N MET A 1 -24.85 3.17 18.86
CA MET A 1 -23.46 2.63 18.96
C MET A 1 -23.31 1.63 17.82
N ASN A 2 -22.78 2.06 16.70
CA ASN A 2 -22.54 1.19 15.53
C ASN A 2 -21.20 0.46 15.74
N HIS A 3 -21.25 -0.85 15.99
CA HIS A 3 -20.07 -1.68 16.00
C HIS A 3 -19.51 -1.79 14.58
N LEU A 4 -18.44 -1.08 14.30
CA LEU A 4 -17.64 -1.22 13.09
C LEU A 4 -17.06 -2.64 13.03
N ILE A 5 -17.45 -3.40 12.02
CA ILE A 5 -16.91 -4.75 11.79
C ILE A 5 -15.46 -4.59 11.31
N THR A 6 -14.49 -5.09 12.07
CA THR A 6 -13.07 -5.05 11.68
C THR A 6 -12.80 -6.02 10.52
N ARG A 7 -11.73 -5.77 9.72
CA ARG A 7 -11.26 -6.67 8.64
C ARG A 7 -11.16 -8.11 9.13
N ARG A 8 -10.64 -8.30 10.35
CA ARG A 8 -10.49 -9.60 11.00
C ARG A 8 -11.83 -10.29 11.30
N ALA A 9 -12.86 -9.52 11.69
CA ALA A 9 -14.19 -10.05 11.96
C ALA A 9 -14.89 -10.49 10.68
N ALA A 10 -14.78 -9.70 9.60
CA ALA A 10 -15.34 -10.02 8.30
C ALA A 10 -14.73 -11.29 7.68
N LEU A 11 -13.39 -11.47 7.77
CA LEU A 11 -12.72 -12.69 7.32
C LEU A 11 -13.12 -13.92 8.13
N LYS A 12 -13.31 -13.79 9.44
CA LYS A 12 -13.79 -14.89 10.29
C LYS A 12 -15.22 -15.31 9.94
N SER A 13 -16.07 -14.38 9.55
CA SER A 13 -17.44 -14.66 9.08
C SER A 13 -17.44 -15.42 7.75
N LEU A 14 -16.56 -15.04 6.81
CA LEU A 14 -16.39 -15.74 5.53
C LEU A 14 -15.90 -17.20 5.70
N LEU A 15 -14.96 -17.43 6.63
CA LEU A 15 -14.43 -18.76 6.93
C LEU A 15 -15.50 -19.70 7.57
N LYS A 16 -16.46 -19.16 8.31
CA LYS A 16 -17.56 -19.95 8.88
C LYS A 16 -18.61 -20.36 7.85
N ILE A 17 -18.79 -19.57 6.77
CA ILE A 17 -19.74 -19.84 5.71
C ILE A 17 -19.25 -20.95 4.77
N CYS A 18 -17.95 -21.12 4.59
CA CYS A 18 -17.37 -22.16 3.73
C CYS A 18 -17.28 -23.55 4.40
N GLY A 19 -17.47 -23.66 5.71
CA GLY A 19 -17.35 -24.91 6.47
C GLY A 19 -18.65 -25.71 6.71
N GLY A 20 -19.78 -25.26 6.21
CA GLY A 20 -21.07 -25.88 6.53
C GLY A 20 -22.08 -25.86 5.40
N LEU A 21 -21.87 -26.65 4.36
CA LEU A 21 -22.95 -26.99 3.40
C LEU A 21 -22.65 -28.31 2.69
N ALA A 22 -23.07 -29.39 3.32
CA ALA A 22 -23.38 -30.63 2.64
C ALA A 22 -24.91 -30.74 2.53
N LEU A 23 -25.40 -30.90 1.28
CA LEU A 23 -26.69 -31.48 0.88
C LEU A 23 -27.98 -30.79 1.34
N SER A 24 -28.55 -29.97 0.46
CA SER A 24 -29.99 -30.09 0.08
C SER A 24 -30.20 -29.25 -1.18
N GLY A 25 -30.80 -29.88 -2.23
CA GLY A 25 -31.10 -29.26 -3.50
C GLY A 25 -32.14 -28.17 -3.39
N PHE A 26 -31.86 -27.03 -4.02
CA PHE A 26 -32.85 -26.01 -4.32
C PHE A 26 -32.50 -25.33 -5.64
N SER A 27 -33.36 -25.47 -6.62
CA SER A 27 -33.33 -24.69 -7.86
C SER A 27 -33.64 -23.22 -7.55
N GLY A 28 -32.68 -22.33 -7.73
CA GLY A 28 -32.86 -20.90 -7.53
C GLY A 28 -31.82 -20.11 -8.27
N ARG A 29 -32.26 -19.07 -8.97
CA ARG A 29 -31.49 -18.10 -9.79
C ARG A 29 -30.13 -17.72 -9.25
N PRO A 30 -29.15 -17.35 -10.10
CA PRO A 30 -27.82 -16.95 -9.64
C PRO A 30 -27.95 -15.75 -8.69
N ARG A 31 -27.57 -15.94 -7.44
CA ARG A 31 -27.42 -14.87 -6.47
C ARG A 31 -26.13 -14.13 -6.76
N ASP A 32 -26.23 -12.82 -6.79
CA ASP A 32 -25.10 -11.89 -6.85
C ASP A 32 -23.95 -12.36 -5.98
N GLY A 33 -22.73 -12.34 -6.54
CA GLY A 33 -21.51 -12.67 -5.82
C GLY A 33 -21.34 -11.81 -4.56
N PRO A 34 -20.49 -12.20 -3.60
CA PRO A 34 -20.36 -11.47 -2.35
C PRO A 34 -19.94 -10.03 -2.65
N ARG A 35 -20.86 -9.09 -2.42
CA ARG A 35 -20.55 -7.65 -2.37
C ARG A 35 -19.40 -7.50 -1.39
N SER A 36 -18.35 -6.77 -1.78
CA SER A 36 -17.22 -6.50 -0.94
C SER A 36 -17.68 -6.02 0.43
N VAL A 37 -17.33 -6.76 1.49
CA VAL A 37 -17.70 -6.47 2.90
C VAL A 37 -17.05 -5.16 3.40
N TRP A 38 -16.38 -4.45 2.51
CA TRP A 38 -15.55 -3.28 2.73
C TRP A 38 -16.25 -1.94 2.43
N ALA A 39 -17.57 -1.90 2.25
CA ALA A 39 -18.27 -0.64 2.13
C ALA A 39 -18.33 0.10 3.48
N GLU A 40 -17.17 0.60 3.94
CA GLU A 40 -17.14 1.79 4.78
C GLU A 40 -17.86 2.90 3.99
N THR A 41 -18.75 3.66 4.63
CA THR A 41 -19.28 4.92 4.09
C THR A 41 -18.12 5.65 3.42
N LYS A 42 -18.17 5.80 2.09
CA LYS A 42 -17.12 6.49 1.32
C LYS A 42 -16.96 7.87 1.92
N ARG A 43 -15.93 8.06 2.73
CA ARG A 43 -15.45 9.40 3.06
C ARG A 43 -15.09 10.05 1.73
N SER A 44 -15.37 11.35 1.58
CA SER A 44 -14.90 12.08 0.40
C SER A 44 -13.41 11.79 0.19
N GLY A 45 -13.02 11.48 -1.04
CA GLY A 45 -11.62 11.24 -1.37
C GLY A 45 -10.80 12.49 -1.07
N PHE A 46 -9.59 12.32 -0.57
CA PHE A 46 -8.65 13.41 -0.36
C PHE A 46 -7.26 13.06 -0.87
N ILE A 47 -6.47 14.10 -1.17
CA ILE A 47 -5.03 14.01 -1.42
C ILE A 47 -4.31 15.14 -0.69
N VAL A 48 -3.29 14.82 0.09
CA VAL A 48 -2.41 15.79 0.73
C VAL A 48 -1.01 15.63 0.16
N GLU A 49 -0.48 16.71 -0.40
CA GLU A 49 0.89 16.83 -0.88
C GLU A 49 1.74 17.52 0.17
N GLY A 50 2.79 16.86 0.66
CA GLY A 50 3.83 17.46 1.47
C GLY A 50 5.08 17.73 0.64
N LEU A 51 5.62 18.94 0.69
CA LEU A 51 6.83 19.37 -0.01
C LEU A 51 7.84 19.96 0.97
N GLY A 52 9.02 19.36 1.05
CA GLY A 52 10.17 19.93 1.76
C GLY A 52 10.92 20.91 0.88
N GLN A 53 11.14 22.14 1.35
CA GLN A 53 11.89 23.18 0.66
C GLN A 53 13.17 23.54 1.43
N GLY A 54 14.22 23.82 0.68
CA GLY A 54 15.50 24.21 1.25
C GLY A 54 16.31 23.07 1.86
N GLU A 55 17.44 23.43 2.46
CA GLU A 55 18.30 22.51 3.20
C GLU A 55 17.84 22.47 4.67
N GLY A 56 17.63 21.26 5.21
CA GLY A 56 17.40 21.08 6.65
C GLY A 56 15.95 20.79 7.07
N TYR A 57 14.96 20.66 6.16
CA TYR A 57 13.65 20.18 6.56
C TYR A 57 13.72 18.72 7.06
N SER A 58 12.88 18.40 8.05
CA SER A 58 12.77 17.03 8.55
C SER A 58 11.77 16.23 7.75
N ILE A 59 12.19 15.09 7.20
CA ILE A 59 11.30 14.15 6.50
C ILE A 59 10.24 13.61 7.46
N GLU A 60 10.62 13.36 8.70
CA GLU A 60 9.72 12.90 9.75
C GLU A 60 8.65 13.95 10.05
N GLU A 61 9.05 15.21 10.19
CA GLU A 61 8.12 16.33 10.43
C GLU A 61 7.21 16.54 9.22
N LEU A 62 7.75 16.56 8.00
CA LEU A 62 6.95 16.66 6.78
C LEU A 62 5.87 15.57 6.71
N THR A 63 6.26 14.34 7.04
CA THR A 63 5.32 13.20 7.07
C THR A 63 4.24 13.43 8.10
N ARG A 64 4.55 13.89 9.31
CA ARG A 64 3.60 14.19 10.38
C ARG A 64 2.62 15.30 9.97
N ARG A 65 3.12 16.39 9.40
CA ARG A 65 2.29 17.51 8.92
C ARG A 65 1.30 17.10 7.83
N VAL A 66 1.68 16.20 6.96
CA VAL A 66 0.78 15.65 5.94
C VAL A 66 -0.38 14.86 6.58
N PHE A 67 -0.12 14.08 7.63
CA PHE A 67 -1.19 13.43 8.39
C PHE A 67 -2.05 14.44 9.17
N GLU A 68 -1.47 15.46 9.77
CA GLU A 68 -2.21 16.54 10.45
C GLU A 68 -3.16 17.25 9.48
N ALA A 69 -2.69 17.59 8.28
CA ALA A 69 -3.51 18.21 7.24
C ALA A 69 -4.66 17.30 6.77
N ALA A 70 -4.50 15.98 6.86
CA ALA A 70 -5.57 15.00 6.60
C ALA A 70 -6.56 14.84 7.79
N GLY A 71 -6.41 15.62 8.85
CA GLY A 71 -7.22 15.55 10.07
C GLY A 71 -6.65 14.68 11.18
N GLY A 72 -5.38 14.27 11.05
CA GLY A 72 -4.65 13.46 12.02
C GLY A 72 -4.85 11.95 11.86
N ILE A 73 -3.85 11.19 12.32
CA ILE A 73 -3.84 9.72 12.23
C ILE A 73 -5.02 9.06 12.96
N THR A 74 -5.54 9.69 14.03
CA THR A 74 -6.67 9.19 14.82
C THR A 74 -7.99 9.12 14.04
N GLN A 75 -8.08 9.81 12.89
CA GLN A 75 -9.20 9.64 11.98
C GLN A 75 -9.19 8.24 11.31
N PHE A 76 -8.05 7.57 11.26
CA PHE A 76 -7.83 6.35 10.51
C PHE A 76 -7.46 5.15 11.38
N VAL A 77 -6.76 5.41 12.50
CA VAL A 77 -6.29 4.40 13.45
C VAL A 77 -6.91 4.64 14.80
N SER A 78 -7.49 3.61 15.37
CA SER A 78 -8.13 3.64 16.69
C SER A 78 -7.26 2.96 17.74
N LYS A 79 -7.46 3.34 19.00
CA LYS A 79 -6.84 2.66 20.13
C LYS A 79 -7.18 1.16 20.11
N GLY A 80 -6.15 0.32 20.22
CA GLY A 80 -6.28 -1.13 20.23
C GLY A 80 -6.16 -1.81 18.87
N ASP A 81 -6.09 -1.05 17.76
CA ASP A 81 -5.91 -1.60 16.41
C ASP A 81 -4.58 -2.35 16.26
N VAL A 82 -4.60 -3.39 15.45
CA VAL A 82 -3.40 -3.99 14.84
C VAL A 82 -3.21 -3.35 13.49
N VAL A 83 -2.21 -2.48 13.39
CA VAL A 83 -1.87 -1.77 12.14
C VAL A 83 -0.78 -2.54 11.42
N VAL A 84 -0.95 -2.78 10.12
CA VAL A 84 0.14 -3.23 9.26
C VAL A 84 0.52 -2.10 8.31
N VAL A 85 1.79 -1.70 8.37
CA VAL A 85 2.41 -0.83 7.38
C VAL A 85 3.10 -1.72 6.36
N LYS A 86 2.75 -1.56 5.09
CA LYS A 86 3.39 -2.26 3.98
C LYS A 86 4.28 -1.32 3.18
N PRO A 87 5.57 -1.21 3.50
CA PRO A 87 6.52 -0.47 2.69
C PRO A 87 6.85 -1.22 1.38
N ASN A 88 7.74 -0.67 0.58
CA ASN A 88 8.41 -1.38 -0.50
C ASN A 88 9.83 -1.74 -0.07
N ILE A 89 10.11 -3.02 0.17
CA ILE A 89 11.42 -3.53 0.60
C ILE A 89 11.86 -4.68 -0.32
N SER A 90 11.46 -4.62 -1.58
CA SER A 90 11.66 -5.73 -2.53
C SER A 90 13.13 -6.05 -2.80
N TRP A 91 14.02 -5.08 -2.68
CA TRP A 91 15.42 -5.19 -3.11
C TRP A 91 16.40 -4.97 -1.95
N ALA A 92 17.47 -5.74 -1.95
CA ALA A 92 18.58 -5.55 -1.01
C ALA A 92 19.43 -4.33 -1.44
N ARG A 93 18.89 -3.13 -1.17
CA ARG A 93 19.48 -1.83 -1.55
C ARG A 93 19.45 -0.87 -0.36
N ARG A 94 20.44 0.05 -0.33
CA ARG A 94 20.42 1.15 0.63
C ARG A 94 19.35 2.18 0.25
N PRO A 95 18.81 2.92 1.22
CA PRO A 95 17.74 3.90 1.00
C PRO A 95 18.08 4.99 -0.03
N GLU A 96 19.35 5.38 -0.15
CA GLU A 96 19.82 6.43 -1.07
C GLU A 96 19.54 6.10 -2.54
N LEU A 97 19.39 4.81 -2.86
CA LEU A 97 19.12 4.33 -4.22
C LEU A 97 17.64 4.37 -4.60
N ALA A 98 16.77 4.83 -3.71
CA ALA A 98 15.31 4.94 -3.92
C ALA A 98 14.64 3.66 -4.49
N ALA A 99 15.25 2.50 -4.24
CA ALA A 99 14.68 1.20 -4.59
C ALA A 99 13.73 0.67 -3.51
N THR A 100 13.85 1.23 -2.29
CA THR A 100 13.08 0.88 -1.09
C THR A 100 12.52 2.14 -0.44
N THR A 101 11.44 1.99 0.30
CA THR A 101 10.84 3.08 1.09
C THR A 101 11.87 3.68 2.05
N ASN A 102 11.88 5.00 2.17
CA ASN A 102 12.74 5.75 3.07
C ASN A 102 12.41 5.40 4.54
N PRO A 103 13.40 4.92 5.33
CA PRO A 103 13.17 4.58 6.73
C PRO A 103 12.62 5.73 7.57
N LYS A 104 12.96 6.98 7.26
CA LYS A 104 12.48 8.17 7.98
C LYS A 104 10.98 8.39 7.80
N VAL A 105 10.46 8.17 6.58
CA VAL A 105 9.00 8.20 6.33
C VAL A 105 8.30 7.07 7.09
N LEU A 106 8.86 5.86 7.04
CA LEU A 106 8.32 4.71 7.75
C LEU A 106 8.34 4.91 9.27
N GLU A 107 9.40 5.51 9.82
CA GLU A 107 9.53 5.83 11.24
C GLU A 107 8.40 6.76 11.71
N ALA A 108 8.16 7.85 10.97
CA ALA A 108 7.08 8.79 11.28
C ALA A 108 5.71 8.12 11.30
N VAL A 109 5.43 7.25 10.32
CA VAL A 109 4.15 6.52 10.25
C VAL A 109 3.99 5.56 11.43
N ILE A 110 5.05 4.85 11.81
CA ILE A 110 5.03 3.95 12.97
C ILE A 110 4.76 4.74 14.24
N GLY A 111 5.47 5.87 14.46
CA GLY A 111 5.28 6.74 15.61
C GLY A 111 3.83 7.25 15.71
N LEU A 112 3.29 7.76 14.62
CA LEU A 112 1.91 8.23 14.55
C LEU A 112 0.90 7.12 14.92
N CYS A 113 1.07 5.90 14.41
CA CYS A 113 0.20 4.77 14.75
C CYS A 113 0.29 4.41 16.25
N GLN A 114 1.49 4.46 16.84
CA GLN A 114 1.70 4.20 18.27
C GLN A 114 1.06 5.30 19.13
N GLU A 115 1.23 6.56 18.76
CA GLU A 115 0.61 7.73 19.41
C GLU A 115 -0.92 7.67 19.37
N ALA A 116 -1.51 7.13 18.28
CA ALA A 116 -2.94 6.86 18.20
C ALA A 116 -3.42 5.70 19.11
N GLY A 117 -2.48 5.02 19.78
CA GLY A 117 -2.79 3.93 20.69
C GLY A 117 -2.99 2.57 20.00
N ALA A 118 -2.42 2.39 18.79
CA ALA A 118 -2.40 1.08 18.15
C ALA A 118 -1.79 0.04 19.10
N ARG A 119 -2.46 -1.11 19.26
CA ARG A 119 -1.97 -2.20 20.13
C ARG A 119 -0.71 -2.85 19.58
N ARG A 120 -0.59 -2.90 18.25
CA ARG A 120 0.58 -3.43 17.54
C ARG A 120 0.74 -2.68 16.23
N VAL A 121 1.98 -2.32 15.91
CA VAL A 121 2.36 -1.85 14.57
C VAL A 121 3.29 -2.89 13.97
N ARG A 122 2.94 -3.39 12.80
CA ARG A 122 3.66 -4.43 12.07
C ARG A 122 4.19 -3.91 10.76
N ILE A 123 5.40 -4.32 10.39
CA ILE A 123 6.01 -4.04 9.10
C ILE A 123 6.02 -5.35 8.31
N ALA A 124 5.39 -5.37 7.13
CA ALA A 124 5.29 -6.58 6.33
C ALA A 124 5.43 -6.28 4.83
N ASP A 125 6.36 -6.96 4.17
CA ASP A 125 6.53 -6.97 2.71
C ASP A 125 7.10 -8.32 2.26
N ASN A 126 6.65 -8.84 1.12
CA ASN A 126 7.23 -10.05 0.52
C ASN A 126 8.29 -9.63 -0.51
N THR A 127 9.54 -9.71 -0.11
CA THR A 127 10.70 -9.24 -0.87
C THR A 127 10.98 -10.07 -2.13
N ILE A 128 11.75 -9.54 -3.08
CA ILE A 128 12.29 -10.26 -4.25
C ILE A 128 13.64 -10.89 -3.91
N ASN A 129 14.55 -10.10 -3.33
CA ASN A 129 15.80 -10.63 -2.83
C ASN A 129 15.60 -11.29 -1.45
N ASP A 130 16.64 -11.92 -0.92
CA ASP A 130 16.61 -12.51 0.42
C ASP A 130 16.08 -11.52 1.46
N PRO A 131 15.06 -11.90 2.25
CA PRO A 131 14.40 -10.97 3.17
C PRO A 131 15.35 -10.40 4.23
N ARG A 132 16.27 -11.19 4.77
CA ARG A 132 17.19 -10.73 5.80
C ARG A 132 18.11 -9.64 5.25
N ARG A 133 18.61 -9.82 4.01
CA ARG A 133 19.42 -8.81 3.33
C ARG A 133 18.60 -7.57 2.97
N CYS A 134 17.37 -7.73 2.50
CA CYS A 134 16.49 -6.61 2.18
C CYS A 134 16.22 -5.74 3.41
N PHE A 135 15.80 -6.35 4.52
CA PHE A 135 15.49 -5.61 5.74
C PHE A 135 16.73 -4.99 6.40
N ALA A 136 17.89 -5.66 6.29
CA ALA A 136 19.15 -5.10 6.81
C ALA A 136 19.62 -3.89 6.00
N LEU A 137 19.73 -4.01 4.68
CA LEU A 137 20.27 -2.97 3.82
C LEU A 137 19.35 -1.76 3.66
N SER A 138 18.02 -1.96 3.68
CA SER A 138 17.06 -0.87 3.68
C SER A 138 17.00 -0.07 4.99
N GLY A 139 17.66 -0.54 6.06
CA GLY A 139 17.61 0.07 7.38
C GLY A 139 16.34 -0.28 8.18
N VAL A 140 15.37 -0.97 7.58
CA VAL A 140 14.07 -1.26 8.22
C VAL A 140 14.23 -2.23 9.39
N GLY A 141 15.21 -3.14 9.35
CA GLY A 141 15.48 -4.04 10.48
C GLY A 141 15.95 -3.30 11.73
N MET A 142 16.81 -2.27 11.59
CA MET A 142 17.22 -1.40 12.70
C MET A 142 16.07 -0.51 13.17
N LEU A 143 15.29 0.03 12.25
CA LEU A 143 14.12 0.85 12.55
C LEU A 143 13.09 0.07 13.38
N ALA A 144 12.77 -1.16 13.00
CA ALA A 144 11.87 -2.02 13.75
C ALA A 144 12.32 -2.22 15.21
N LYS A 145 13.63 -2.44 15.43
CA LYS A 145 14.21 -2.54 16.77
C LYS A 145 14.11 -1.21 17.55
N LYS A 146 14.39 -0.08 16.89
CA LYS A 146 14.34 1.26 17.50
C LYS A 146 12.92 1.62 17.95
N THR A 147 11.92 1.32 17.13
CA THR A 147 10.52 1.72 17.35
C THR A 147 9.69 0.69 18.12
N GLY A 148 10.17 -0.55 18.28
CA GLY A 148 9.40 -1.65 18.82
C GLY A 148 8.33 -2.21 17.86
N ALA A 149 8.34 -1.81 16.58
CA ALA A 149 7.43 -2.37 15.59
C ALA A 149 7.78 -3.83 15.28
N GLU A 150 6.75 -4.68 15.11
CA GLU A 150 6.93 -6.09 14.78
C GLU A 150 7.33 -6.26 13.32
N LEU A 151 8.53 -6.74 13.03
CA LEU A 151 8.98 -7.06 11.68
C LEU A 151 8.54 -8.47 11.28
N ILE A 152 7.69 -8.57 10.26
CA ILE A 152 7.17 -9.85 9.78
C ILE A 152 7.97 -10.30 8.55
N TYR A 153 8.81 -11.30 8.73
CA TYR A 153 9.55 -11.91 7.62
C TYR A 153 8.61 -12.79 6.77
N PRO A 154 8.65 -12.64 5.43
CA PRO A 154 7.88 -13.50 4.54
C PRO A 154 8.41 -14.95 4.61
N ARG A 155 7.48 -15.89 4.72
CA ARG A 155 7.75 -17.33 4.68
C ARG A 155 6.50 -18.05 4.15
N SER A 156 6.69 -19.25 3.58
CA SER A 156 5.61 -20.02 2.96
C SER A 156 4.44 -20.32 3.93
N SER A 157 4.72 -20.55 5.21
CA SER A 157 3.69 -20.76 6.24
C SER A 157 2.80 -19.55 6.51
N LEU A 158 3.18 -18.37 6.06
CA LEU A 158 2.38 -17.14 6.15
C LEU A 158 1.70 -16.78 4.83
N MET A 159 1.78 -17.65 3.83
CA MET A 159 1.05 -17.53 2.56
C MET A 159 -0.16 -18.43 2.57
N ARG A 160 -1.30 -17.93 2.12
CA ARG A 160 -2.54 -18.70 1.98
C ARG A 160 -3.21 -18.37 0.68
N GLU A 161 -3.66 -19.38 -0.05
CA GLU A 161 -4.51 -19.17 -1.22
C GLU A 161 -5.82 -18.52 -0.80
N MET A 162 -6.16 -17.42 -1.49
CA MET A 162 -7.37 -16.65 -1.27
C MET A 162 -8.01 -16.31 -2.60
N LYS A 163 -9.33 -16.23 -2.62
CA LYS A 163 -10.09 -15.75 -3.77
C LYS A 163 -9.99 -14.22 -3.83
N LEU A 164 -9.33 -13.71 -4.87
CA LEU A 164 -9.16 -12.28 -5.09
C LEU A 164 -10.35 -11.69 -5.88
N GLY A 165 -11.01 -12.51 -6.71
CA GLY A 165 -12.15 -12.07 -7.51
C GLY A 165 -11.77 -11.05 -8.58
N GLY A 166 -10.53 -11.07 -9.02
CA GLY A 166 -10.03 -10.22 -10.11
C GLY A 166 -10.35 -10.78 -11.49
N ASN A 167 -10.18 -9.97 -12.52
CA ASN A 167 -10.40 -10.40 -13.92
C ASN A 167 -9.31 -11.38 -14.38
N ARG A 168 -8.09 -11.22 -13.89
CA ARG A 168 -6.94 -12.07 -14.19
C ARG A 168 -6.56 -12.98 -13.02
N LEU A 169 -6.64 -12.46 -11.79
CA LEU A 169 -6.27 -13.19 -10.59
C LEU A 169 -7.52 -13.58 -9.81
N ASP A 170 -7.97 -14.84 -9.97
CA ASP A 170 -9.12 -15.34 -9.21
C ASP A 170 -8.68 -15.94 -7.85
N VAL A 171 -7.73 -16.88 -7.85
CA VAL A 171 -7.16 -17.47 -6.63
C VAL A 171 -5.65 -17.30 -6.65
N TRP A 172 -5.08 -16.77 -5.56
CA TRP A 172 -3.64 -16.53 -5.47
C TRP A 172 -3.13 -16.60 -4.03
N PRO A 173 -1.86 -17.02 -3.79
CA PRO A 173 -1.27 -17.01 -2.46
C PRO A 173 -1.07 -15.58 -1.93
N VAL A 174 -1.75 -15.24 -0.85
CA VAL A 174 -1.73 -13.92 -0.20
C VAL A 174 -0.89 -13.98 1.08
N PHE A 175 -0.13 -12.93 1.36
CA PHE A 175 0.63 -12.78 2.60
C PHE A 175 -0.33 -12.42 3.74
N VAL A 176 -0.70 -13.42 4.52
CA VAL A 176 -1.77 -13.38 5.54
C VAL A 176 -1.68 -12.21 6.52
N PRO A 177 -0.51 -11.79 7.04
CA PRO A 177 -0.45 -10.67 7.97
C PRO A 177 -1.06 -9.37 7.46
N LEU A 178 -1.08 -9.14 6.13
CA LEU A 178 -1.65 -7.94 5.53
C LEU A 178 -3.19 -7.92 5.58
N VAL A 179 -3.83 -9.08 5.52
CA VAL A 179 -5.29 -9.21 5.53
C VAL A 179 -5.86 -9.40 6.94
N GLU A 180 -5.04 -9.84 7.90
CA GLU A 180 -5.43 -9.97 9.30
C GLU A 180 -5.32 -8.66 10.09
N ALA A 181 -4.84 -7.58 9.47
CA ALA A 181 -4.74 -6.26 10.07
C ALA A 181 -6.14 -5.63 10.29
N ASP A 182 -6.30 -4.87 11.37
CA ASP A 182 -7.45 -3.99 11.54
C ASP A 182 -7.33 -2.78 10.61
N LYS A 183 -6.11 -2.26 10.42
CA LYS A 183 -5.78 -1.17 9.50
C LYS A 183 -4.56 -1.52 8.66
N LEU A 184 -4.63 -1.20 7.37
CA LEU A 184 -3.57 -1.45 6.40
C LEU A 184 -3.12 -0.13 5.77
N ILE A 185 -1.87 0.24 6.01
CA ILE A 185 -1.24 1.44 5.41
C ILE A 185 -0.27 0.99 4.33
N ASN A 186 -0.55 1.40 3.09
CA ASN A 186 0.33 1.17 1.96
C ASN A 186 1.38 2.29 1.88
N LEU A 187 2.66 1.95 1.95
CA LEU A 187 3.77 2.91 1.98
C LEU A 187 4.81 2.59 0.87
N PRO A 188 4.44 2.77 -0.41
CA PRO A 188 5.35 2.57 -1.54
C PRO A 188 6.42 3.65 -1.61
N VAL A 189 7.54 3.33 -2.31
CA VAL A 189 8.45 4.33 -2.87
C VAL A 189 8.10 4.57 -4.34
N ALA A 190 8.09 5.83 -4.76
CA ALA A 190 7.87 6.17 -6.16
C ALA A 190 9.12 5.86 -7.00
N LYS A 191 8.97 5.04 -8.05
CA LYS A 191 10.11 4.64 -8.89
C LYS A 191 9.70 4.20 -10.29
N HIS A 192 10.60 4.41 -11.26
CA HIS A 192 10.52 3.87 -12.61
C HIS A 192 10.39 2.33 -12.61
N HIS A 193 9.72 1.80 -13.63
CA HIS A 193 9.62 0.36 -13.85
C HIS A 193 9.46 0.03 -15.35
N GLY A 194 10.34 -0.78 -15.89
CA GLY A 194 10.38 -1.07 -17.33
C GLY A 194 9.09 -1.63 -17.93
N LEU A 195 8.28 -2.40 -17.18
CA LEU A 195 7.05 -3.02 -17.71
C LEU A 195 5.77 -2.25 -17.35
N SER A 196 5.70 -1.61 -16.20
CA SER A 196 4.50 -0.90 -15.73
C SER A 196 4.66 0.61 -15.72
N THR A 197 5.68 1.12 -16.41
CA THR A 197 6.10 2.52 -16.46
C THR A 197 6.61 3.02 -15.10
N VAL A 198 5.81 2.88 -14.05
CA VAL A 198 6.16 3.27 -12.67
C VAL A 198 5.75 2.20 -11.66
N THR A 199 6.42 2.21 -10.52
CA THR A 199 5.99 1.55 -9.29
C THR A 199 5.51 2.62 -8.33
N LEU A 200 4.24 2.55 -7.97
CA LEU A 200 3.56 3.44 -7.04
C LEU A 200 2.70 2.63 -6.06
N GLY A 201 1.59 3.20 -5.57
CA GLY A 201 0.73 2.59 -4.55
C GLY A 201 0.11 1.26 -4.99
N MET A 202 -0.62 1.26 -6.09
CA MET A 202 -1.32 0.05 -6.55
C MET A 202 -0.34 -1.08 -6.91
N LYS A 203 0.78 -0.77 -7.54
CA LYS A 203 1.79 -1.78 -7.89
C LYS A 203 2.53 -2.35 -6.68
N ASN A 204 2.56 -1.63 -5.57
CA ASN A 204 3.20 -2.10 -4.34
C ASN A 204 2.57 -3.41 -3.82
N TRP A 205 1.34 -3.72 -4.19
CA TRP A 205 0.64 -4.94 -3.81
C TRP A 205 1.25 -6.24 -4.37
N ILE A 206 2.10 -6.17 -5.39
CA ILE A 206 2.89 -7.34 -5.83
C ILE A 206 3.77 -7.90 -4.70
N GLY A 207 4.23 -7.04 -3.77
CA GLY A 207 4.90 -7.45 -2.54
C GLY A 207 3.95 -7.96 -1.42
N ALA A 208 2.66 -8.09 -1.69
CA ALA A 208 1.66 -8.62 -0.75
C ALA A 208 1.24 -10.05 -1.06
N VAL A 209 1.79 -10.65 -2.12
CA VAL A 209 1.44 -11.98 -2.61
C VAL A 209 2.66 -12.87 -2.80
N GLY A 210 2.42 -14.17 -2.75
CA GLY A 210 3.42 -15.23 -2.97
C GLY A 210 3.33 -15.85 -4.37
N GLY A 211 3.64 -17.13 -4.46
CA GLY A 211 3.52 -17.93 -5.68
C GLY A 211 4.51 -17.54 -6.77
N ARG A 212 4.19 -17.87 -8.01
CA ARG A 212 5.00 -17.55 -9.19
C ARG A 212 4.83 -16.11 -9.62
N ARG A 213 5.38 -15.15 -8.86
CA ARG A 213 5.20 -13.71 -9.10
C ARG A 213 5.65 -13.23 -10.50
N ASN A 214 6.51 -13.96 -11.20
CA ASN A 214 6.84 -13.64 -12.59
C ASN A 214 5.63 -13.73 -13.53
N ALA A 215 4.67 -14.63 -13.26
CA ALA A 215 3.44 -14.72 -14.03
C ALA A 215 2.54 -13.47 -13.88
N LEU A 216 2.70 -12.69 -12.79
CA LEU A 216 1.99 -11.44 -12.57
C LEU A 216 2.36 -10.36 -13.60
N HIS A 217 3.48 -10.50 -14.28
CA HIS A 217 4.00 -9.54 -15.25
C HIS A 217 3.48 -9.76 -16.68
N GLN A 218 2.78 -10.86 -16.97
CA GLN A 218 2.27 -11.16 -18.32
C GLN A 218 1.17 -10.18 -18.75
N ASP A 219 0.32 -9.74 -17.81
CA ASP A 219 -0.64 -8.67 -17.98
C ASP A 219 -0.58 -7.80 -16.71
N ILE A 220 0.47 -7.00 -16.66
CA ILE A 220 0.86 -6.35 -15.41
C ILE A 220 -0.15 -5.31 -14.95
N HIS A 221 -0.76 -4.55 -15.86
CA HIS A 221 -1.68 -3.50 -15.50
C HIS A 221 -2.97 -4.08 -14.92
N GLN A 222 -3.53 -5.12 -15.55
CA GLN A 222 -4.70 -5.81 -15.04
C GLN A 222 -4.42 -6.49 -13.70
N THR A 223 -3.28 -7.15 -13.57
CA THR A 223 -2.81 -7.77 -12.32
C THR A 223 -2.71 -6.76 -11.18
N ILE A 224 -2.15 -5.57 -11.43
CA ILE A 224 -2.03 -4.49 -10.44
C ILE A 224 -3.42 -4.06 -9.95
N VAL A 225 -4.37 -3.90 -10.85
CA VAL A 225 -5.73 -3.48 -10.53
C VAL A 225 -6.48 -4.56 -9.73
N ASP A 226 -6.33 -5.83 -10.08
CA ASP A 226 -6.92 -6.94 -9.33
C ASP A 226 -6.41 -6.98 -7.87
N LEU A 227 -5.10 -6.82 -7.69
CA LEU A 227 -4.49 -6.75 -6.36
C LEU A 227 -4.93 -5.50 -5.59
N ALA A 228 -4.98 -4.34 -6.25
CA ALA A 228 -5.42 -3.09 -5.66
C ALA A 228 -6.88 -3.15 -5.17
N GLN A 229 -7.76 -3.80 -5.94
CA GLN A 229 -9.13 -4.07 -5.57
C GLN A 229 -9.22 -4.95 -4.31
N PHE A 230 -8.43 -6.02 -4.26
CA PHE A 230 -8.44 -6.97 -3.15
C PHE A 230 -7.93 -6.35 -1.85
N PHE A 231 -6.77 -5.65 -1.88
CA PHE A 231 -6.14 -5.15 -0.65
C PHE A 231 -6.82 -3.92 -0.09
N SER A 232 -7.36 -3.01 -0.90
CA SER A 232 -8.12 -1.81 -0.49
C SER A 232 -7.60 -1.18 0.82
N PRO A 233 -6.49 -0.45 0.81
CA PRO A 233 -5.83 0.04 2.04
C PRO A 233 -6.68 1.08 2.77
N THR A 234 -6.42 1.25 4.07
CA THR A 234 -6.96 2.36 4.86
C THR A 234 -6.41 3.69 4.34
N LEU A 235 -5.10 3.71 4.05
CA LEU A 235 -4.38 4.85 3.50
C LEU A 235 -3.26 4.38 2.57
N THR A 236 -2.95 5.20 1.59
CA THR A 236 -1.72 5.12 0.78
C THR A 236 -0.90 6.36 1.02
N LEU A 237 0.33 6.20 1.51
CA LEU A 237 1.34 7.26 1.62
C LEU A 237 2.49 6.95 0.67
N ILE A 238 2.62 7.71 -0.42
CA ILE A 238 3.72 7.52 -1.38
C ILE A 238 4.93 8.30 -0.90
N ASP A 239 6.02 7.59 -0.67
CA ASP A 239 7.33 8.18 -0.47
C ASP A 239 7.92 8.59 -1.83
N ALA A 240 7.99 9.89 -2.04
CA ALA A 240 8.67 10.54 -3.15
C ALA A 240 9.72 11.54 -2.62
N THR A 241 10.28 11.31 -1.44
CA THR A 241 11.41 12.11 -0.93
C THR A 241 12.59 12.04 -1.89
N ARG A 242 12.82 10.85 -2.41
CA ARG A 242 13.69 10.53 -3.55
C ARG A 242 12.95 9.57 -4.47
N ILE A 243 13.07 9.76 -5.76
CA ILE A 243 12.47 8.86 -6.76
C ILE A 243 13.54 8.27 -7.67
N MET A 244 13.40 7.01 -8.03
CA MET A 244 14.23 6.41 -9.06
C MET A 244 13.63 6.74 -10.43
N ILE A 245 14.34 7.49 -11.24
CA ILE A 245 13.85 7.99 -12.54
C ILE A 245 14.20 7.10 -13.73
N THR A 246 15.21 6.22 -13.59
CA THR A 246 15.66 5.27 -14.62
C THR A 246 16.09 3.95 -14.00
N ASN A 247 16.29 2.91 -14.84
CA ASN A 247 16.82 1.59 -14.43
C ASN A 247 16.05 0.90 -13.30
N GLY A 248 14.79 1.32 -13.05
CA GLY A 248 13.93 0.65 -12.07
C GLY A 248 13.39 -0.70 -12.58
N PRO A 249 12.96 -1.57 -11.66
CA PRO A 249 12.63 -1.27 -10.26
C PRO A 249 13.77 -1.46 -9.24
N SER A 250 14.95 -2.00 -9.64
CA SER A 250 16.04 -2.33 -8.71
C SER A 250 17.16 -1.29 -8.66
N GLY A 251 17.34 -0.51 -9.73
CA GLY A 251 18.37 0.53 -9.86
C GLY A 251 19.78 0.03 -9.48
N GLY A 252 20.56 0.89 -8.92
CA GLY A 252 21.87 0.53 -8.41
C GLY A 252 22.88 1.66 -8.42
N ARG A 253 22.55 2.78 -9.05
CA ARG A 253 23.42 3.97 -9.16
C ARG A 253 22.70 5.20 -8.62
N LEU A 254 23.44 6.12 -8.00
CA LEU A 254 22.89 7.40 -7.56
C LEU A 254 22.42 8.27 -8.72
N SER A 255 23.01 8.11 -9.91
CA SER A 255 22.56 8.78 -11.14
C SER A 255 21.16 8.37 -11.60
N ASP A 256 20.64 7.26 -11.11
CA ASP A 256 19.27 6.80 -11.38
C ASP A 256 18.23 7.54 -10.51
N VAL A 257 18.68 8.35 -9.54
CA VAL A 257 17.83 8.90 -8.47
C VAL A 257 17.72 10.41 -8.60
N ALA A 258 16.52 10.93 -8.44
CA ALA A 258 16.25 12.35 -8.32
C ALA A 258 15.61 12.66 -6.95
N THR A 259 16.06 13.72 -6.31
CA THR A 259 15.43 14.25 -5.10
C THR A 259 14.15 14.99 -5.50
N ARG A 260 13.04 14.70 -4.81
CA ARG A 260 11.75 15.37 -4.99
C ARG A 260 11.20 15.95 -3.69
N ASN A 261 11.74 15.56 -2.55
CA ASN A 261 11.35 16.05 -1.22
C ASN A 261 9.83 16.03 -0.98
N THR A 262 9.15 15.06 -1.57
CA THR A 262 7.68 15.02 -1.60
C THR A 262 7.18 13.75 -0.91
N VAL A 263 6.06 13.88 -0.18
CA VAL A 263 5.24 12.75 0.29
C VAL A 263 3.78 13.01 -0.10
N LEU A 264 3.05 11.97 -0.49
CA LEU A 264 1.67 12.08 -0.96
C LEU A 264 0.78 11.13 -0.16
N LEU A 265 -0.19 11.66 0.59
CA LEU A 265 -1.14 10.89 1.40
C LEU A 265 -2.53 10.95 0.80
N SER A 266 -3.17 9.79 0.64
CA SER A 266 -4.56 9.70 0.17
C SER A 266 -5.27 8.46 0.74
N ASN A 267 -6.58 8.54 0.87
CA ASN A 267 -7.47 7.39 1.07
C ASN A 267 -7.97 6.78 -0.25
N ASP A 268 -7.60 7.38 -1.37
CA ASP A 268 -7.84 6.90 -2.74
C ASP A 268 -6.51 6.50 -3.38
N GLN A 269 -6.31 5.20 -3.63
CA GLN A 269 -5.05 4.70 -4.18
C GLN A 269 -4.84 5.05 -5.66
N VAL A 270 -5.93 5.25 -6.43
CA VAL A 270 -5.84 5.71 -7.82
C VAL A 270 -5.38 7.16 -7.86
N ALA A 271 -5.96 8.01 -7.00
CA ALA A 271 -5.57 9.40 -6.86
C ALA A 271 -4.13 9.58 -6.37
N ALA A 272 -3.70 8.76 -5.40
CA ALA A 272 -2.32 8.75 -4.94
C ALA A 272 -1.35 8.47 -6.11
N ASP A 273 -1.63 7.44 -6.91
CA ASP A 273 -0.81 7.06 -8.05
C ASP A 273 -0.88 8.12 -9.17
N ALA A 274 -2.05 8.70 -9.42
CA ALA A 274 -2.24 9.78 -10.38
C ALA A 274 -1.42 11.03 -10.03
N LYS A 275 -1.46 11.46 -8.77
CA LYS A 275 -0.64 12.60 -8.32
C LYS A 275 0.86 12.29 -8.40
N ALA A 276 1.26 11.06 -8.04
CA ALA A 276 2.66 10.65 -8.09
C ALA A 276 3.21 10.48 -9.51
N SER A 277 2.38 10.11 -10.50
CA SER A 277 2.82 9.99 -11.90
C SER A 277 3.33 11.31 -12.47
N LEU A 278 2.77 12.44 -12.01
CA LEU A 278 3.19 13.77 -12.41
C LEU A 278 4.65 14.09 -12.04
N LEU A 279 5.19 13.45 -10.98
CA LEU A 279 6.59 13.59 -10.58
C LEU A 279 7.58 13.00 -11.59
N PHE A 280 7.07 12.13 -12.49
CA PHE A 280 7.81 11.53 -13.60
C PHE A 280 7.54 12.21 -14.95
N GLY A 281 6.76 13.31 -14.97
CA GLY A 281 6.32 13.96 -16.19
C GLY A 281 5.28 13.19 -17.00
N LEU A 282 4.55 12.28 -16.32
CA LEU A 282 3.53 11.42 -16.93
C LEU A 282 2.14 11.90 -16.54
N SER A 283 1.23 12.01 -17.51
CA SER A 283 -0.19 12.14 -17.17
C SER A 283 -0.72 10.80 -16.63
N PRO A 284 -1.75 10.83 -15.77
CA PRO A 284 -2.31 9.58 -15.21
C PRO A 284 -2.76 8.58 -16.27
N GLU A 285 -3.27 9.05 -17.41
CA GLU A 285 -3.76 8.22 -18.51
C GLU A 285 -2.63 7.46 -19.23
N GLN A 286 -1.40 7.95 -19.16
CA GLN A 286 -0.23 7.27 -19.71
C GLN A 286 0.21 6.06 -18.87
N VAL A 287 -0.38 5.89 -17.68
CA VAL A 287 -0.07 4.78 -16.76
C VAL A 287 -1.24 3.79 -16.74
N GLY A 288 -1.13 2.70 -17.48
CA GLY A 288 -2.25 1.79 -17.76
C GLY A 288 -3.00 1.28 -16.52
N HIS A 289 -2.34 1.02 -15.39
CA HIS A 289 -3.02 0.58 -14.17
C HIS A 289 -3.78 1.72 -13.45
N ILE A 290 -3.41 2.97 -13.64
CA ILE A 290 -4.17 4.12 -13.12
C ILE A 290 -5.49 4.23 -13.90
N LEU A 291 -5.42 4.23 -15.23
CA LEU A 291 -6.60 4.27 -16.10
C LEU A 291 -7.54 3.11 -15.83
N LEU A 292 -7.03 1.87 -15.78
CA LEU A 292 -7.82 0.68 -15.48
C LEU A 292 -8.40 0.70 -14.07
N GLY A 293 -7.68 1.26 -13.08
CA GLY A 293 -8.15 1.40 -11.70
C GLY A 293 -9.36 2.32 -11.61
N GLN A 294 -9.35 3.47 -12.29
CA GLN A 294 -10.51 4.34 -12.39
C GLN A 294 -11.68 3.66 -13.09
N ASN A 295 -11.44 3.03 -14.25
CA ASN A 295 -12.48 2.32 -15.00
C ASN A 295 -13.15 1.21 -14.18
N ARG A 296 -12.45 0.65 -13.20
CA ARG A 296 -12.98 -0.34 -12.26
C ARG A 296 -13.64 0.28 -11.02
N GLY A 297 -13.62 1.59 -10.88
CA GLY A 297 -14.22 2.29 -9.76
C GLY A 297 -13.43 2.16 -8.44
N LEU A 298 -12.13 1.92 -8.51
CA LEU A 298 -11.26 1.82 -7.32
C LEU A 298 -10.92 3.20 -6.75
N GLY A 299 -11.12 4.27 -7.52
CA GLY A 299 -10.84 5.65 -7.18
C GLY A 299 -10.88 6.54 -8.42
N THR A 300 -10.36 7.75 -8.31
CA THR A 300 -10.33 8.70 -9.43
C THR A 300 -8.93 9.23 -9.69
N TYR A 301 -8.56 9.38 -10.96
CA TYR A 301 -7.37 10.16 -11.33
C TYR A 301 -7.66 11.64 -11.58
N ASP A 302 -8.96 12.02 -11.64
CA ASP A 302 -9.36 13.41 -11.68
C ASP A 302 -9.23 14.03 -10.27
N LEU A 303 -8.09 14.63 -10.03
CA LEU A 303 -7.76 15.20 -8.72
C LEU A 303 -8.69 16.35 -8.32
N GLN A 304 -9.39 17.00 -9.28
CA GLN A 304 -10.33 18.09 -8.97
C GLN A 304 -11.56 17.62 -8.20
N GLN A 305 -11.87 16.33 -8.25
CA GLN A 305 -12.97 15.73 -7.51
C GLN A 305 -12.64 15.44 -6.03
N LEU A 306 -11.42 15.77 -5.58
CA LEU A 306 -10.92 15.43 -4.25
C LEU A 306 -10.69 16.69 -3.40
N ASP A 307 -10.76 16.52 -2.07
CA ASP A 307 -10.22 17.51 -1.14
C ASP A 307 -8.69 17.50 -1.25
N GLN A 308 -8.15 18.59 -1.82
CA GLN A 308 -6.71 18.73 -2.05
C GLN A 308 -6.11 19.68 -1.03
N LYS A 309 -5.03 19.23 -0.38
CA LYS A 309 -4.25 20.05 0.55
C LYS A 309 -2.79 19.99 0.22
N ARG A 310 -2.07 21.06 0.55
CA ARG A 310 -0.63 21.15 0.39
C ARG A 310 0.02 21.66 1.66
N VAL A 311 1.09 20.98 2.05
CA VAL A 311 1.95 21.33 3.19
C VAL A 311 3.34 21.64 2.64
N ILE A 312 3.96 22.73 3.08
CA ILE A 312 5.32 23.12 2.71
C ILE A 312 6.12 23.31 4.00
N LEU A 313 7.30 22.69 4.09
CA LEU A 313 8.27 22.86 5.18
C LEU A 313 9.59 23.37 4.63
#